data_41bc01cc5bd324929a6d10b2fd19c0a5
#
_entry.id   41bc01cc5bd324929a6d10b2fd19c0a5
#
_cell.length_a   1.000
_cell.length_b   1.000
_cell.length_c   1.000
_cell.angle_alpha   90.00
_cell.angle_beta   90.00
_cell.angle_gamma   90.00
#
_symmetry.space_group_name_H-M   'P 1'
#
loop_
_entity.id
_entity.type
_entity.pdbx_description
1 polymer ?
#
loop_
_entity_poly.entity_id
_entity_poly.type
_entity_poly.pdbx_seq_one_letter_code
_entity_poly.pdbx_strand_id
1 'polypeptide(L)'
;MARRRRRRMTRKQARMRRRRIRIAGFCLAGCILILGIVCGAFHHYVSQFPEDKIAENIYVGTVDLSGLSKKEALEKLAGQKKADQKQTVSLTVEGQKAEATLEECGFDYADVKANVKAAMDYGKSGGLFGRYKSLRKLSKEKVVLSPEYTLDQKAAENILEERAVPFAKHAQNATITKSGSGLQINKEEIGETVDKSGTIKAIKKHLNDSWDHGSFAMEAKVKEEQPSVTEADLSTIQDELGSFSTDAGGGERWKNLKNGVEKLNGTVVMPGEQISVHDVTAPYDEEHGYVQAGSYENGQVVDTYGGGICQVSTTLYNAVLFSELKVVKRYPHSMLVSYVPPSRDAAIAGDTKDFVFENNYDTPIYIFGEIDDDNQLCFAIYGKETRDKTRKIEFESEEVSTEEPGVKYKADAELALGEMEVTGSAHTGKEVKLWKIVYENGKQVSKDVINESTYSKADKTISVGIKTKNSNAAAVVKEAVSTQDKAKIQAAISEASSMESSSEQ
;
A
#
# COMPACT_ATOMS: atom_id res chain seq x y z
N MET A 1 52.92 -0.30 87.10
CA MET A 1 53.16 1.13 86.85
C MET A 1 54.61 1.34 86.40
N ALA A 2 54.84 1.53 85.05
CA ALA A 2 56.20 1.74 84.50
C ALA A 2 56.35 3.25 84.15
N ARG A 3 57.06 4.01 85.02
CA ARG A 3 57.41 5.42 84.78
C ARG A 3 58.40 5.48 83.58
N ARG A 4 57.99 5.95 82.35
CA ARG A 4 58.89 6.35 81.27
C ARG A 4 59.77 7.50 81.68
N ARG A 5 61.09 7.24 81.99
CA ARG A 5 62.13 8.26 82.20
C ARG A 5 62.33 9.06 80.89
N ARG A 6 61.90 10.32 80.82
CA ARG A 6 62.28 11.28 79.75
C ARG A 6 63.81 11.52 79.85
N ARG A 7 64.56 10.94 78.91
CA ARG A 7 66.00 11.28 78.76
C ARG A 7 66.11 12.74 78.37
N ARG A 8 66.75 13.57 79.27
CA ARG A 8 67.12 14.97 79.01
C ARG A 8 68.15 14.97 77.88
N MET A 9 67.84 15.63 76.72
CA MET A 9 68.79 15.80 75.62
C MET A 9 69.98 16.64 76.07
N THR A 10 71.20 16.24 75.69
CA THR A 10 72.40 17.00 75.90
C THR A 10 72.39 18.30 75.07
N ARG A 11 73.08 19.38 75.62
CA ARG A 11 73.14 20.68 74.88
C ARG A 11 73.63 20.55 73.45
N LYS A 12 74.47 19.58 73.11
CA LYS A 12 75.01 19.30 71.83
C LYS A 12 73.87 18.68 70.86
N GLN A 13 73.06 17.80 71.38
CA GLN A 13 71.91 17.21 70.66
C GLN A 13 70.82 18.25 70.40
N ALA A 14 70.61 19.14 71.38
CA ALA A 14 69.64 20.24 71.19
C ALA A 14 70.11 21.26 70.12
N ARG A 15 71.41 21.58 70.06
CA ARG A 15 72.00 22.42 69.01
C ARG A 15 71.90 21.74 67.61
N MET A 16 72.22 20.45 67.52
CA MET A 16 72.09 19.69 66.22
C MET A 16 70.62 19.59 65.75
N ARG A 17 69.67 19.38 66.69
CA ARG A 17 68.22 19.37 66.34
C ARG A 17 67.74 20.75 65.84
N ARG A 18 68.15 21.85 66.51
CA ARG A 18 67.83 23.22 66.04
C ARG A 18 68.43 23.52 64.64
N ARG A 19 69.69 23.06 64.41
CA ARG A 19 70.33 23.21 63.08
C ARG A 19 69.60 22.39 61.99
N ARG A 20 69.24 21.15 62.31
CA ARG A 20 68.43 20.29 61.37
C ARG A 20 67.07 20.89 61.12
N ILE A 21 66.37 21.42 62.11
CA ILE A 21 65.09 22.12 61.95
C ILE A 21 65.25 23.38 61.08
N ARG A 22 66.27 24.17 61.25
CA ARG A 22 66.53 25.35 60.39
C ARG A 22 66.86 24.95 58.95
N ILE A 23 67.71 23.94 58.77
CA ILE A 23 68.02 23.43 57.44
C ILE A 23 66.76 22.87 56.79
N ALA A 24 65.96 22.07 57.46
CA ALA A 24 64.67 21.57 56.97
C ALA A 24 63.70 22.72 56.63
N GLY A 25 63.70 23.79 57.51
CA GLY A 25 62.87 24.99 57.19
C GLY A 25 63.37 25.74 55.98
N PHE A 26 64.69 25.90 55.77
CA PHE A 26 65.23 26.52 54.55
C PHE A 26 64.96 25.63 53.29
N CYS A 27 65.10 24.32 53.41
CA CYS A 27 64.78 23.40 52.35
C CYS A 27 63.25 23.44 51.99
N LEU A 28 62.38 23.47 52.99
CA LEU A 28 60.94 23.59 52.78
C LEU A 28 60.60 24.95 52.19
N ALA A 29 61.17 26.06 52.65
CA ALA A 29 60.97 27.37 52.03
C ALA A 29 61.46 27.42 50.58
N GLY A 30 62.63 26.80 50.28
CA GLY A 30 63.14 26.64 48.92
C GLY A 30 62.25 25.81 48.04
N CYS A 31 61.71 24.70 48.55
CA CYS A 31 60.70 23.88 47.81
C CYS A 31 59.41 24.65 47.50
N ILE A 32 58.90 25.44 48.47
CA ILE A 32 57.71 26.29 48.31
C ILE A 32 57.98 27.36 47.23
N LEU A 33 59.13 28.01 47.24
CA LEU A 33 59.49 29.01 46.25
C LEU A 33 59.59 28.40 44.86
N ILE A 34 60.27 27.27 44.73
CA ILE A 34 60.36 26.55 43.42
C ILE A 34 58.97 26.13 42.94
N LEU A 35 58.12 25.59 43.83
CA LEU A 35 56.74 25.23 43.48
C LEU A 35 55.92 26.45 43.01
N GLY A 36 56.12 27.62 43.73
CA GLY A 36 55.46 28.88 43.30
C GLY A 36 55.90 29.35 41.92
N ILE A 37 57.20 29.27 41.61
CA ILE A 37 57.72 29.63 40.27
C ILE A 37 57.18 28.67 39.21
N VAL A 38 57.15 27.36 39.46
CA VAL A 38 56.63 26.35 38.56
C VAL A 38 55.11 26.56 38.32
N CYS A 39 54.35 26.76 39.39
CA CYS A 39 52.92 27.06 39.30
C CYS A 39 52.69 28.38 38.58
N GLY A 40 53.48 29.42 38.78
CA GLY A 40 53.42 30.68 38.06
C GLY A 40 53.69 30.51 36.57
N ALA A 41 54.70 29.73 36.20
CA ALA A 41 55.01 29.42 34.81
C ALA A 41 53.85 28.62 34.12
N PHE A 42 53.28 27.64 34.84
CA PHE A 42 52.13 26.91 34.32
C PHE A 42 50.88 27.82 34.18
N HIS A 43 50.65 28.68 35.18
CA HIS A 43 49.55 29.67 35.10
C HIS A 43 49.73 30.61 33.92
N HIS A 44 50.93 31.18 33.74
CA HIS A 44 51.23 32.04 32.60
C HIS A 44 51.01 31.33 31.25
N TYR A 45 51.48 30.08 31.13
CA TYR A 45 51.24 29.32 29.88
C TYR A 45 49.75 29.07 29.63
N VAL A 46 49.01 28.64 30.65
CA VAL A 46 47.57 28.36 30.52
C VAL A 46 46.75 29.61 30.22
N SER A 47 47.14 30.79 30.78
CA SER A 47 46.47 32.07 30.59
C SER A 47 46.60 32.63 29.14
N GLN A 48 47.50 32.08 28.33
CA GLN A 48 47.63 32.48 26.92
C GLN A 48 46.49 31.90 26.06
N PHE A 49 45.70 30.93 26.54
CA PHE A 49 44.61 30.31 25.85
C PHE A 49 43.27 30.94 26.29
N PRO A 50 42.54 31.62 25.38
CA PRO A 50 41.26 32.26 25.69
C PRO A 50 40.21 31.27 26.18
N GLU A 51 39.43 31.61 27.16
CA GLU A 51 38.38 30.74 27.75
C GLU A 51 37.18 30.61 26.81
N ASP A 52 36.93 31.59 25.95
CA ASP A 52 35.81 31.68 25.01
C ASP A 52 36.09 31.07 23.64
N LYS A 53 37.32 30.59 23.39
CA LYS A 53 37.74 29.98 22.10
C LYS A 53 38.25 28.57 22.27
N ILE A 54 38.16 27.77 21.24
CA ILE A 54 38.73 26.43 21.13
C ILE A 54 40.26 26.57 21.01
N ALA A 55 40.99 25.71 21.71
CA ALA A 55 42.46 25.70 21.62
C ALA A 55 42.92 25.24 20.21
N GLU A 56 44.16 25.58 19.85
CA GLU A 56 44.76 25.17 18.57
C GLU A 56 44.89 23.65 18.47
N ASN A 57 44.88 23.14 17.20
CA ASN A 57 45.02 21.71 16.88
C ASN A 57 43.89 20.81 17.42
N ILE A 58 42.68 21.34 17.53
CA ILE A 58 41.47 20.57 17.88
C ILE A 58 40.57 20.44 16.65
N TYR A 59 40.26 19.20 16.30
CA TYR A 59 39.44 18.81 15.16
C TYR A 59 38.20 18.02 15.60
N VAL A 60 37.11 18.15 14.87
CA VAL A 60 35.96 17.23 14.91
C VAL A 60 35.90 16.50 13.56
N GLY A 61 36.23 15.22 13.55
CA GLY A 61 36.49 14.50 12.32
C GLY A 61 37.63 15.17 11.50
N THR A 62 37.34 15.60 10.31
CA THR A 62 38.27 16.31 9.42
C THR A 62 38.21 17.82 9.61
N VAL A 63 37.24 18.36 10.34
CA VAL A 63 36.99 19.80 10.47
C VAL A 63 37.86 20.39 11.56
N ASP A 64 38.78 21.30 11.18
CA ASP A 64 39.61 22.08 12.11
C ASP A 64 38.74 23.15 12.82
N LEU A 65 38.67 23.07 14.16
CA LEU A 65 37.96 24.03 15.00
C LEU A 65 38.86 24.97 15.74
N SER A 66 40.19 24.93 15.48
CA SER A 66 41.22 25.73 16.20
C SER A 66 40.89 27.22 16.19
N GLY A 67 40.96 27.86 17.35
CA GLY A 67 40.79 29.30 17.54
C GLY A 67 39.34 29.80 17.36
N LEU A 68 38.38 28.94 17.08
CA LEU A 68 36.98 29.35 16.88
C LEU A 68 36.24 29.51 18.21
N SER A 69 35.31 30.45 18.23
CA SER A 69 34.29 30.53 19.27
C SER A 69 33.30 29.39 19.15
N LYS A 70 32.49 29.13 20.18
CA LYS A 70 31.42 28.13 20.14
C LYS A 70 30.44 28.33 18.96
N LYS A 71 30.10 29.58 18.65
CA LYS A 71 29.18 29.90 17.58
C LYS A 71 29.78 29.59 16.20
N GLU A 72 31.01 30.06 15.96
CA GLU A 72 31.74 29.81 14.72
C GLU A 72 31.99 28.31 14.49
N ALA A 73 32.30 27.56 15.54
CA ALA A 73 32.49 26.11 15.45
C ALA A 73 31.18 25.38 15.05
N LEU A 74 30.02 25.77 15.62
CA LEU A 74 28.72 25.23 15.24
C LEU A 74 28.37 25.56 13.78
N GLU A 75 28.62 26.80 13.33
CA GLU A 75 28.39 27.23 11.96
C GLU A 75 29.26 26.47 10.97
N LYS A 76 30.56 26.27 11.29
CA LYS A 76 31.50 25.52 10.46
C LYS A 76 31.11 24.06 10.32
N LEU A 77 30.72 23.39 11.42
CA LEU A 77 30.23 22.01 11.39
C LEU A 77 28.89 21.90 10.63
N ALA A 78 28.00 22.87 10.77
CA ALA A 78 26.75 22.91 9.98
C ALA A 78 27.02 23.07 8.48
N GLY A 79 28.03 23.86 8.11
CA GLY A 79 28.49 23.99 6.71
C GLY A 79 29.02 22.66 6.17
N GLN A 80 29.88 21.97 6.94
CA GLN A 80 30.40 20.66 6.56
C GLN A 80 29.29 19.62 6.42
N LYS A 81 28.35 19.55 7.38
CA LYS A 81 27.19 18.68 7.30
C LYS A 81 26.41 18.85 5.99
N LYS A 82 26.18 20.11 5.57
CA LYS A 82 25.50 20.40 4.29
C LYS A 82 26.30 19.94 3.07
N ALA A 83 27.62 20.00 3.13
CA ALA A 83 28.49 19.48 2.08
C ALA A 83 28.43 17.95 2.02
N ASP A 84 28.46 17.32 3.17
CA ASP A 84 28.38 15.86 3.33
C ASP A 84 27.03 15.31 2.89
N GLN A 85 25.93 15.97 3.21
CA GLN A 85 24.58 15.60 2.80
C GLN A 85 24.41 15.50 1.26
N LYS A 86 25.21 16.26 0.51
CA LYS A 86 25.19 16.21 -0.97
C LYS A 86 26.01 15.06 -1.56
N GLN A 87 26.78 14.35 -0.75
CA GLN A 87 27.52 13.20 -1.24
C GLN A 87 26.56 12.06 -1.57
N THR A 88 26.93 11.28 -2.58
CA THR A 88 26.12 10.18 -3.09
C THR A 88 26.65 8.84 -2.58
N VAL A 89 25.76 7.98 -2.15
CA VAL A 89 26.01 6.55 -2.00
C VAL A 89 25.49 5.83 -3.25
N SER A 90 26.36 5.07 -3.92
CA SER A 90 26.01 4.22 -5.05
C SER A 90 26.02 2.76 -4.60
N LEU A 91 24.84 2.13 -4.61
CA LEU A 91 24.65 0.75 -4.19
C LEU A 91 24.53 -0.16 -5.42
N THR A 92 25.34 -1.20 -5.49
CA THR A 92 25.25 -2.19 -6.55
C THR A 92 24.37 -3.34 -6.10
N VAL A 93 23.38 -3.69 -6.95
CA VAL A 93 22.49 -4.85 -6.82
C VAL A 93 22.47 -5.56 -8.17
N GLU A 94 22.84 -6.83 -8.25
CA GLU A 94 22.88 -7.60 -9.51
C GLU A 94 23.58 -6.86 -10.65
N GLY A 95 24.69 -6.13 -10.34
CA GLY A 95 25.45 -5.34 -11.32
C GLY A 95 24.81 -4.01 -11.73
N GLN A 96 23.61 -3.69 -11.28
CA GLN A 96 22.94 -2.42 -11.48
C GLN A 96 23.18 -1.45 -10.32
N LYS A 97 23.17 -0.15 -10.59
CA LYS A 97 23.47 0.89 -9.59
C LYS A 97 22.23 1.65 -9.17
N ALA A 98 21.95 1.64 -7.88
CA ALA A 98 20.99 2.49 -7.22
C ALA A 98 21.74 3.63 -6.53
N GLU A 99 21.42 4.86 -6.83
CA GLU A 99 22.10 6.05 -6.29
C GLU A 99 21.15 6.88 -5.45
N ALA A 100 21.67 7.37 -4.33
CA ALA A 100 20.97 8.31 -3.46
C ALA A 100 21.98 9.25 -2.81
N THR A 101 21.54 10.49 -2.51
CA THR A 101 22.33 11.40 -1.68
C THR A 101 22.23 11.00 -0.21
N LEU A 102 23.22 11.33 0.58
CA LEU A 102 23.18 11.12 2.02
C LEU A 102 22.04 11.93 2.67
N GLU A 103 21.65 13.09 2.09
CA GLU A 103 20.49 13.86 2.52
C GLU A 103 19.19 13.06 2.39
N GLU A 104 18.96 12.42 1.23
CA GLU A 104 17.80 11.57 1.00
C GLU A 104 17.74 10.39 1.97
N CYS A 105 18.91 9.87 2.37
CA CYS A 105 19.03 8.81 3.38
C CYS A 105 18.88 9.32 4.83
N GLY A 106 18.60 10.61 5.04
CA GLY A 106 18.45 11.22 6.37
C GLY A 106 19.73 11.28 7.17
N PHE A 107 20.86 11.54 6.50
CA PHE A 107 22.17 11.69 7.14
C PHE A 107 22.22 12.86 8.09
N ASP A 108 22.74 12.61 9.31
CA ASP A 108 22.99 13.62 10.32
C ASP A 108 24.25 13.31 11.17
N TYR A 109 24.76 14.36 11.80
CA TYR A 109 25.76 14.27 12.83
C TYR A 109 25.08 14.10 14.19
N ALA A 110 25.31 12.98 14.87
CA ALA A 110 24.87 12.85 16.25
C ALA A 110 25.65 13.83 17.13
N ASP A 111 24.96 14.47 18.06
CA ASP A 111 25.55 15.25 19.14
C ASP A 111 26.58 16.34 18.76
N VAL A 112 26.36 17.10 17.68
CA VAL A 112 27.21 18.23 17.28
C VAL A 112 27.52 19.17 18.47
N LYS A 113 26.51 19.43 19.32
CA LYS A 113 26.66 20.31 20.47
C LYS A 113 27.59 19.72 21.52
N ALA A 114 27.56 18.40 21.73
CA ALA A 114 28.46 17.72 22.67
C ALA A 114 29.90 17.71 22.14
N ASN A 115 30.11 17.49 20.85
CA ASN A 115 31.41 17.56 20.21
C ASN A 115 32.03 18.96 20.30
N VAL A 116 31.26 20.02 20.01
CA VAL A 116 31.72 21.40 20.18
C VAL A 116 32.00 21.73 21.64
N LYS A 117 31.16 21.23 22.57
CA LYS A 117 31.41 21.38 24.00
C LYS A 117 32.70 20.69 24.42
N ALA A 118 32.94 19.46 24.00
CA ALA A 118 34.18 18.73 24.27
C ALA A 118 35.41 19.44 23.72
N ALA A 119 35.31 20.00 22.50
CA ALA A 119 36.37 20.84 21.91
C ALA A 119 36.62 22.10 22.71
N MET A 120 35.57 22.79 23.16
CA MET A 120 35.67 23.99 24.00
C MET A 120 36.29 23.71 25.40
N ASP A 121 35.94 22.56 25.98
CA ASP A 121 36.39 22.17 27.36
C ASP A 121 37.80 21.57 27.34
N TYR A 122 38.35 21.22 26.17
CA TYR A 122 39.67 20.59 26.10
C TYR A 122 40.78 21.55 26.59
N GLY A 123 41.55 21.10 27.59
CA GLY A 123 42.59 21.88 28.22
C GLY A 123 42.09 22.95 29.20
N LYS A 124 40.77 23.08 29.39
CA LYS A 124 40.18 24.07 30.33
C LYS A 124 39.62 23.43 31.58
N SER A 125 39.45 22.10 31.62
CA SER A 125 38.98 21.35 32.78
C SER A 125 40.14 20.78 33.60
N GLY A 126 39.91 20.60 34.90
CA GLY A 126 40.89 20.04 35.84
C GLY A 126 41.82 21.07 36.49
N GLY A 127 42.76 20.61 37.30
CA GLY A 127 43.74 21.48 37.99
C GLY A 127 44.80 22.03 37.05
N LEU A 128 45.53 23.08 37.50
CA LEU A 128 46.51 23.82 36.71
C LEU A 128 47.53 22.94 35.95
N PHE A 129 48.03 21.90 36.59
CA PHE A 129 48.99 20.96 36.01
C PHE A 129 48.32 20.10 34.88
N GLY A 130 47.09 19.66 35.13
CA GLY A 130 46.30 18.91 34.11
C GLY A 130 46.02 19.77 32.86
N ARG A 131 45.58 21.01 33.04
CA ARG A 131 45.36 21.99 31.97
C ARG A 131 46.68 22.24 31.19
N TYR A 132 47.76 22.51 31.88
CA TYR A 132 49.10 22.67 31.26
C TYR A 132 49.50 21.44 30.44
N LYS A 133 49.35 20.25 30.99
CA LYS A 133 49.70 18.99 30.29
C LYS A 133 48.85 18.81 28.99
N SER A 134 47.56 19.04 29.09
CA SER A 134 46.64 18.92 27.95
C SER A 134 46.97 19.93 26.82
N LEU A 135 47.13 21.21 27.18
CA LEU A 135 47.49 22.29 26.26
C LEU A 135 48.89 22.11 25.66
N ARG A 136 49.85 21.61 26.45
CA ARG A 136 51.20 21.28 25.98
C ARG A 136 51.22 20.11 24.97
N LYS A 137 50.28 19.15 25.10
CA LYS A 137 50.09 18.08 24.12
C LYS A 137 49.66 18.64 22.78
N LEU A 138 48.71 19.58 22.74
CA LEU A 138 48.22 20.23 21.55
C LEU A 138 49.32 20.94 20.71
N SER A 139 50.39 21.44 21.36
CA SER A 139 51.53 22.03 20.63
C SER A 139 52.35 21.03 19.84
N LYS A 140 52.13 19.72 20.02
CA LYS A 140 52.89 18.63 19.36
C LYS A 140 52.02 17.71 18.51
N GLU A 141 50.77 17.53 18.90
CA GLU A 141 49.86 16.58 18.30
C GLU A 141 48.46 17.19 18.16
N LYS A 142 47.79 16.93 17.04
CA LYS A 142 46.38 17.27 16.91
C LYS A 142 45.50 16.34 17.76
N VAL A 143 44.42 16.90 18.29
CA VAL A 143 43.37 16.13 18.94
C VAL A 143 42.16 16.07 17.99
N VAL A 144 41.79 14.86 17.63
CA VAL A 144 40.63 14.61 16.75
C VAL A 144 39.52 14.03 17.61
N LEU A 145 38.41 14.75 17.72
CA LEU A 145 37.17 14.25 18.29
C LEU A 145 36.40 13.55 17.17
N SER A 146 35.97 12.31 17.38
CA SER A 146 35.24 11.53 16.38
C SER A 146 33.75 11.87 16.49
N PRO A 147 33.16 12.51 15.49
CA PRO A 147 31.72 12.62 15.41
C PRO A 147 31.11 11.25 15.16
N GLU A 148 29.89 11.05 15.58
CA GLU A 148 29.09 9.89 15.18
C GLU A 148 28.13 10.32 14.07
N TYR A 149 28.14 9.57 12.96
CA TYR A 149 27.25 9.78 11.82
C TYR A 149 26.05 8.85 11.89
N THR A 150 24.87 9.39 11.64
CA THR A 150 23.61 8.64 11.68
C THR A 150 22.86 8.76 10.36
N LEU A 151 21.97 7.81 10.10
CA LEU A 151 20.99 7.85 9.02
C LEU A 151 19.60 7.69 9.65
N ASP A 152 18.60 8.37 9.09
CA ASP A 152 17.22 8.07 9.44
C ASP A 152 16.84 6.71 8.88
N GLN A 153 16.37 5.82 9.74
CA GLN A 153 16.10 4.43 9.38
C GLN A 153 15.00 4.34 8.32
N LYS A 154 13.91 5.10 8.51
CA LYS A 154 12.75 5.05 7.63
C LYS A 154 13.04 5.71 6.27
N ALA A 155 13.73 6.85 6.26
CA ALA A 155 14.12 7.51 5.01
C ALA A 155 15.03 6.61 4.17
N ALA A 156 16.06 6.01 4.79
CA ALA A 156 16.96 5.10 4.10
C ALA A 156 16.25 3.82 3.62
N GLU A 157 15.33 3.24 4.41
CA GLU A 157 14.53 2.09 3.98
C GLU A 157 13.64 2.42 2.77
N ASN A 158 13.01 3.59 2.74
CA ASN A 158 12.19 4.02 1.61
C ASN A 158 13.03 4.20 0.33
N ILE A 159 14.21 4.79 0.43
CA ILE A 159 15.13 4.94 -0.71
C ILE A 159 15.59 3.57 -1.24
N LEU A 160 15.91 2.63 -0.35
CA LEU A 160 16.29 1.28 -0.76
C LEU A 160 15.13 0.54 -1.44
N GLU A 161 13.91 0.68 -0.92
CA GLU A 161 12.70 0.11 -1.52
C GLU A 161 12.46 0.64 -2.93
N GLU A 162 12.54 1.97 -3.09
CA GLU A 162 12.26 2.63 -4.37
C GLU A 162 13.33 2.36 -5.43
N ARG A 163 14.62 2.36 -5.05
CA ARG A 163 15.72 2.44 -6.02
C ARG A 163 16.59 1.19 -6.10
N ALA A 164 16.70 0.40 -5.03
CA ALA A 164 17.59 -0.76 -4.98
C ALA A 164 16.83 -2.10 -5.10
N VAL A 165 15.70 -2.23 -4.41
CA VAL A 165 14.87 -3.45 -4.44
C VAL A 165 14.45 -3.83 -5.86
N PRO A 166 14.04 -2.90 -6.76
CA PRO A 166 13.64 -3.28 -8.12
C PRO A 166 14.75 -3.94 -8.98
N PHE A 167 16.02 -3.84 -8.57
CA PHE A 167 17.14 -4.46 -9.26
C PHE A 167 17.46 -5.88 -8.75
N ALA A 168 16.82 -6.31 -7.67
CA ALA A 168 17.02 -7.65 -7.14
C ALA A 168 16.33 -8.71 -8.02
N LYS A 169 16.88 -9.91 -8.04
CA LYS A 169 16.24 -11.07 -8.69
C LYS A 169 15.17 -11.65 -7.78
N HIS A 170 13.97 -11.07 -7.85
CA HIS A 170 12.84 -11.47 -6.98
C HIS A 170 12.43 -12.93 -7.18
N ALA A 171 11.90 -13.52 -6.10
CA ALA A 171 11.30 -14.85 -6.16
C ALA A 171 10.13 -14.88 -7.16
N GLN A 172 9.99 -15.99 -7.85
CA GLN A 172 8.86 -16.25 -8.73
C GLN A 172 7.97 -17.32 -8.11
N ASN A 173 6.68 -17.02 -7.98
CA ASN A 173 5.71 -17.98 -7.48
C ASN A 173 5.53 -19.14 -8.44
N ALA A 174 5.24 -20.31 -7.90
CA ALA A 174 4.72 -21.41 -8.70
C ALA A 174 3.41 -20.97 -9.38
N THR A 175 3.20 -21.43 -10.60
CA THR A 175 1.98 -21.16 -11.38
C THR A 175 1.29 -22.45 -11.76
N ILE A 176 -0.03 -22.39 -11.92
CA ILE A 176 -0.85 -23.51 -12.37
C ILE A 176 -1.65 -23.08 -13.58
N THR A 177 -1.73 -23.95 -14.58
CA THR A 177 -2.51 -23.72 -15.79
C THR A 177 -3.32 -24.97 -16.13
N LYS A 178 -4.52 -24.78 -16.68
CA LYS A 178 -5.30 -25.88 -17.23
C LYS A 178 -4.94 -26.09 -18.68
N SER A 179 -4.55 -27.30 -19.06
CA SER A 179 -4.25 -27.70 -20.44
C SER A 179 -5.01 -28.97 -20.76
N GLY A 180 -5.98 -28.88 -21.64
CA GLY A 180 -6.90 -29.97 -21.93
C GLY A 180 -7.66 -30.42 -20.66
N SER A 181 -7.57 -31.72 -20.33
CA SER A 181 -8.22 -32.28 -19.14
C SER A 181 -7.37 -32.21 -17.86
N GLY A 182 -6.13 -31.70 -17.93
CA GLY A 182 -5.18 -31.73 -16.81
C GLY A 182 -4.77 -30.36 -16.31
N LEU A 183 -4.30 -30.33 -15.05
CA LEU A 183 -3.65 -29.16 -14.46
C LEU A 183 -2.13 -29.36 -14.57
N GLN A 184 -1.43 -28.35 -15.04
CA GLN A 184 0.03 -28.33 -15.14
C GLN A 184 0.58 -27.28 -14.20
N ILE A 185 1.53 -27.67 -13.36
CA ILE A 185 2.20 -26.79 -12.40
C ILE A 185 3.59 -26.47 -12.92
N ASN A 186 3.93 -25.19 -12.96
CA ASN A 186 5.29 -24.71 -13.14
C ASN A 186 5.84 -24.37 -11.76
N LYS A 187 7.04 -24.90 -11.47
CA LYS A 187 7.67 -24.74 -10.17
C LYS A 187 8.06 -23.30 -9.89
N GLU A 188 8.04 -22.93 -8.63
CA GLU A 188 8.57 -21.66 -8.13
C GLU A 188 10.09 -21.55 -8.31
N GLU A 189 10.57 -20.29 -8.36
CA GLU A 189 11.98 -19.99 -8.25
C GLU A 189 12.23 -19.14 -6.99
N ILE A 190 13.19 -19.58 -6.18
CA ILE A 190 13.68 -18.80 -5.04
C ILE A 190 14.47 -17.61 -5.62
N GLY A 191 14.23 -16.43 -5.05
CA GLY A 191 14.89 -15.20 -5.44
C GLY A 191 15.75 -14.60 -4.34
N GLU A 192 16.15 -13.38 -4.58
CA GLU A 192 16.86 -12.53 -3.63
C GLU A 192 16.18 -11.16 -3.57
N THR A 193 16.21 -10.54 -2.41
CA THR A 193 15.81 -9.14 -2.22
C THR A 193 16.84 -8.40 -1.40
N VAL A 194 16.81 -7.06 -1.42
CA VAL A 194 17.75 -6.25 -0.64
C VAL A 194 17.46 -6.39 0.87
N ASP A 195 18.47 -6.82 1.62
CA ASP A 195 18.46 -6.70 3.08
C ASP A 195 18.65 -5.23 3.46
N LYS A 196 17.53 -4.48 3.54
CA LYS A 196 17.53 -3.04 3.85
C LYS A 196 18.24 -2.75 5.16
N SER A 197 17.94 -3.51 6.21
CA SER A 197 18.55 -3.33 7.53
C SER A 197 20.07 -3.60 7.52
N GLY A 198 20.47 -4.70 6.87
CA GLY A 198 21.89 -5.05 6.71
C GLY A 198 22.66 -4.03 5.87
N THR A 199 22.04 -3.51 4.81
CA THR A 199 22.63 -2.48 3.93
C THR A 199 22.80 -1.15 4.66
N ILE A 200 21.77 -0.66 5.38
CA ILE A 200 21.84 0.57 6.17
C ILE A 200 22.90 0.46 7.25
N LYS A 201 22.99 -0.70 7.92
CA LYS A 201 24.05 -0.97 8.91
C LYS A 201 25.45 -0.93 8.29
N ALA A 202 25.61 -1.44 7.06
CA ALA A 202 26.88 -1.39 6.35
C ALA A 202 27.25 0.04 5.96
N ILE A 203 26.30 0.84 5.48
CA ILE A 203 26.50 2.27 5.19
C ILE A 203 26.90 3.02 6.46
N LYS A 204 26.13 2.88 7.55
CA LYS A 204 26.47 3.50 8.85
C LYS A 204 27.87 3.12 9.33
N LYS A 205 28.24 1.86 9.17
CA LYS A 205 29.57 1.38 9.53
C LYS A 205 30.66 2.07 8.67
N HIS A 206 30.48 2.14 7.37
CA HIS A 206 31.42 2.82 6.48
C HIS A 206 31.60 4.30 6.84
N LEU A 207 30.49 5.02 7.05
CA LEU A 207 30.49 6.42 7.45
C LEU A 207 31.28 6.68 8.76
N ASN A 208 31.18 5.77 9.74
CA ASN A 208 31.84 5.96 11.03
C ASN A 208 33.26 5.42 11.10
N ASP A 209 33.62 4.44 10.28
CA ASP A 209 34.93 3.77 10.38
C ASP A 209 35.98 4.31 9.40
N SER A 210 35.60 4.67 8.16
CA SER A 210 36.56 4.89 7.09
C SER A 210 36.17 5.94 6.05
N TRP A 211 35.10 6.67 6.26
CA TRP A 211 34.62 7.63 5.29
C TRP A 211 35.49 8.87 5.18
N ASP A 212 35.82 9.27 3.96
CA ASP A 212 36.66 10.43 3.64
C ASP A 212 35.86 11.70 3.29
N HIS A 213 34.57 11.71 3.56
CA HIS A 213 33.60 12.78 3.22
C HIS A 213 33.35 12.95 1.72
N GLY A 214 33.70 11.96 0.90
CA GLY A 214 33.38 11.90 -0.52
C GLY A 214 32.18 10.99 -0.82
N SER A 215 31.71 11.03 -2.07
CA SER A 215 30.77 10.04 -2.58
C SER A 215 31.44 8.67 -2.65
N PHE A 216 30.69 7.61 -2.36
CA PHE A 216 31.23 6.25 -2.30
C PHE A 216 30.27 5.23 -2.92
N ALA A 217 30.82 4.08 -3.26
CA ALA A 217 30.08 2.94 -3.80
C ALA A 217 30.28 1.71 -2.91
N MET A 218 29.26 0.88 -2.80
CA MET A 218 29.34 -0.41 -2.11
C MET A 218 28.28 -1.38 -2.64
N GLU A 219 28.48 -2.67 -2.39
CA GLU A 219 27.48 -3.70 -2.65
C GLU A 219 26.35 -3.61 -1.61
N ALA A 220 25.10 -3.62 -2.07
CA ALA A 220 23.97 -3.80 -1.18
C ALA A 220 23.99 -5.21 -0.57
N LYS A 221 23.51 -5.34 0.64
CA LYS A 221 23.29 -6.66 1.24
C LYS A 221 22.02 -7.24 0.66
N VAL A 222 22.09 -8.47 0.19
CA VAL A 222 20.92 -9.23 -0.25
C VAL A 222 20.60 -10.35 0.72
N LYS A 223 19.36 -10.81 0.70
CA LYS A 223 18.88 -11.97 1.43
C LYS A 223 17.97 -12.78 0.55
N GLU A 224 17.90 -14.05 0.79
CA GLU A 224 17.00 -14.96 0.11
C GLU A 224 15.53 -14.49 0.27
N GLU A 225 14.80 -14.51 -0.85
CA GLU A 225 13.37 -14.24 -0.92
C GLU A 225 12.65 -15.53 -1.29
N GLN A 226 11.76 -15.98 -0.41
CA GLN A 226 10.94 -17.16 -0.65
C GLN A 226 9.72 -16.76 -1.47
N PRO A 227 9.32 -17.57 -2.45
CA PRO A 227 8.05 -17.41 -3.14
C PRO A 227 6.89 -17.57 -2.15
N SER A 228 5.81 -16.82 -2.37
CA SER A 228 4.61 -16.89 -1.53
C SER A 228 3.69 -18.06 -1.91
N VAL A 229 3.85 -18.62 -3.12
CA VAL A 229 3.11 -19.77 -3.63
C VAL A 229 4.12 -20.79 -4.15
N THR A 230 4.05 -22.03 -3.64
CA THR A 230 4.99 -23.09 -3.97
C THR A 230 4.32 -24.20 -4.80
N GLU A 231 5.11 -25.03 -5.49
CA GLU A 231 4.65 -26.27 -6.14
C GLU A 231 3.91 -27.19 -5.14
N ALA A 232 4.40 -27.23 -3.90
CA ALA A 232 3.76 -28.01 -2.84
C ALA A 232 2.34 -27.54 -2.51
N ASP A 233 2.11 -26.22 -2.48
CA ASP A 233 0.79 -25.63 -2.29
C ASP A 233 -0.13 -25.98 -3.46
N LEU A 234 0.32 -25.75 -4.68
CA LEU A 234 -0.47 -25.96 -5.90
C LEU A 234 -0.75 -27.43 -6.18
N SER A 235 0.12 -28.35 -5.75
CA SER A 235 -0.08 -29.80 -5.91
C SER A 235 -1.29 -30.35 -5.15
N THR A 236 -1.82 -29.57 -4.21
CA THR A 236 -3.07 -29.90 -3.48
C THR A 236 -4.33 -29.66 -4.32
N ILE A 237 -4.22 -28.90 -5.41
CA ILE A 237 -5.33 -28.56 -6.32
C ILE A 237 -5.49 -29.72 -7.32
N GLN A 238 -6.47 -30.60 -7.09
CA GLN A 238 -6.63 -31.83 -7.88
C GLN A 238 -8.06 -32.04 -8.39
N ASP A 239 -9.06 -31.49 -7.69
CA ASP A 239 -10.46 -31.75 -7.92
C ASP A 239 -11.19 -30.49 -8.38
N GLU A 240 -12.21 -30.64 -9.21
CA GLU A 240 -13.19 -29.60 -9.48
C GLU A 240 -14.18 -29.53 -8.30
N LEU A 241 -14.15 -28.41 -7.58
CA LEU A 241 -15.03 -28.17 -6.42
C LEU A 241 -16.44 -27.72 -6.86
N GLY A 242 -16.52 -27.01 -7.96
CA GLY A 242 -17.77 -26.54 -8.52
C GLY A 242 -17.56 -25.72 -9.79
N SER A 243 -18.54 -25.76 -10.66
CA SER A 243 -18.51 -25.01 -11.93
C SER A 243 -19.87 -24.47 -12.28
N PHE A 244 -19.89 -23.46 -13.17
CA PHE A 244 -21.10 -22.88 -13.72
C PHE A 244 -20.82 -22.21 -15.06
N SER A 245 -21.82 -22.23 -15.95
CA SER A 245 -21.74 -21.59 -17.24
C SER A 245 -22.99 -20.78 -17.59
N THR A 246 -22.80 -19.78 -18.46
CA THR A 246 -23.87 -18.97 -19.06
C THR A 246 -23.56 -18.72 -20.52
N ASP A 247 -24.60 -18.60 -21.37
CA ASP A 247 -24.43 -18.23 -22.77
C ASP A 247 -23.81 -16.83 -22.92
N ALA A 248 -22.65 -16.74 -23.57
CA ALA A 248 -21.92 -15.48 -23.70
C ALA A 248 -22.62 -14.50 -24.70
N GLY A 249 -23.51 -14.99 -25.55
CA GLY A 249 -24.12 -14.18 -26.59
C GLY A 249 -23.11 -13.71 -27.64
N GLY A 250 -23.33 -12.53 -28.23
CA GLY A 250 -22.48 -12.02 -29.30
C GLY A 250 -22.31 -10.50 -29.27
N GLY A 251 -21.71 -9.97 -30.35
CA GLY A 251 -21.48 -8.54 -30.56
C GLY A 251 -20.30 -8.00 -29.72
N GLU A 252 -20.24 -6.69 -29.53
CA GLU A 252 -19.17 -6.02 -28.79
C GLU A 252 -19.12 -6.48 -27.34
N ARG A 253 -20.25 -6.79 -26.73
CA ARG A 253 -20.38 -7.31 -25.38
C ARG A 253 -19.51 -8.55 -25.13
N TRP A 254 -19.39 -9.43 -26.12
CA TRP A 254 -18.56 -10.64 -26.04
C TRP A 254 -17.09 -10.33 -25.75
N LYS A 255 -16.57 -9.23 -26.33
CA LYS A 255 -15.17 -8.80 -26.07
C LYS A 255 -14.96 -8.44 -24.58
N ASN A 256 -15.93 -7.76 -23.98
CA ASN A 256 -15.88 -7.43 -22.55
C ASN A 256 -15.96 -8.66 -21.66
N LEU A 257 -16.82 -9.63 -22.01
CA LEU A 257 -16.92 -10.91 -21.30
C LEU A 257 -15.58 -11.64 -21.33
N LYS A 258 -15.00 -11.77 -22.53
CA LYS A 258 -13.71 -12.44 -22.73
C LYS A 258 -12.60 -11.77 -21.92
N ASN A 259 -12.50 -10.45 -21.99
CA ASN A 259 -11.50 -9.69 -21.22
C ASN A 259 -11.65 -9.88 -19.70
N GLY A 260 -12.89 -9.82 -19.18
CA GLY A 260 -13.16 -10.07 -17.76
C GLY A 260 -12.85 -11.50 -17.32
N VAL A 261 -13.15 -12.49 -18.17
CA VAL A 261 -12.81 -13.89 -17.92
C VAL A 261 -11.28 -14.09 -17.90
N GLU A 262 -10.56 -13.54 -18.89
CA GLU A 262 -9.11 -13.67 -18.99
C GLU A 262 -8.38 -13.05 -17.77
N LYS A 263 -8.90 -11.95 -17.22
CA LYS A 263 -8.33 -11.34 -16.01
C LYS A 263 -8.53 -12.18 -14.75
N LEU A 264 -9.60 -12.96 -14.66
CA LEU A 264 -9.90 -13.83 -13.52
C LEU A 264 -9.31 -15.23 -13.68
N ASN A 265 -9.12 -15.67 -14.92
CA ASN A 265 -8.55 -17.00 -15.21
C ASN A 265 -7.11 -17.09 -14.74
N GLY A 266 -6.75 -18.20 -14.10
CA GLY A 266 -5.41 -18.41 -13.60
C GLY A 266 -5.17 -17.91 -12.16
N THR A 267 -6.17 -17.28 -11.55
CA THR A 267 -6.04 -16.78 -10.18
C THR A 267 -5.97 -17.93 -9.18
N VAL A 268 -4.91 -17.93 -8.39
CA VAL A 268 -4.78 -18.80 -7.20
C VAL A 268 -5.17 -18.00 -5.96
N VAL A 269 -6.04 -18.54 -5.14
CA VAL A 269 -6.51 -17.90 -3.90
C VAL A 269 -6.09 -18.74 -2.72
N MET A 270 -5.21 -18.20 -1.88
CA MET A 270 -4.68 -18.88 -0.71
C MET A 270 -5.74 -19.00 0.40
N PRO A 271 -5.57 -19.91 1.38
CA PRO A 271 -6.48 -20.03 2.52
C PRO A 271 -6.70 -18.70 3.25
N GLY A 272 -7.97 -18.32 3.44
CA GLY A 272 -8.37 -17.07 4.09
C GLY A 272 -8.25 -15.81 3.23
N GLU A 273 -7.72 -15.91 2.02
CA GLU A 273 -7.63 -14.79 1.09
C GLU A 273 -9.00 -14.48 0.48
N GLN A 274 -9.23 -13.19 0.22
CA GLN A 274 -10.45 -12.68 -0.41
C GLN A 274 -10.17 -12.14 -1.80
N ILE A 275 -11.06 -12.39 -2.72
CA ILE A 275 -11.03 -11.84 -4.09
C ILE A 275 -12.21 -10.90 -4.28
N SER A 276 -11.90 -9.66 -4.65
CA SER A 276 -12.83 -8.68 -5.20
C SER A 276 -12.85 -8.82 -6.71
N VAL A 277 -14.00 -9.17 -7.27
CA VAL A 277 -14.13 -9.32 -8.73
C VAL A 277 -14.01 -7.96 -9.42
N HIS A 278 -14.50 -6.90 -8.78
CA HIS A 278 -14.30 -5.53 -9.28
C HIS A 278 -12.81 -5.19 -9.37
N ASP A 279 -12.03 -5.38 -8.30
CA ASP A 279 -10.62 -4.99 -8.27
C ASP A 279 -9.78 -5.75 -9.31
N VAL A 280 -10.10 -7.02 -9.57
CA VAL A 280 -9.41 -7.83 -10.58
C VAL A 280 -9.78 -7.40 -12.00
N THR A 281 -11.04 -7.02 -12.24
CA THR A 281 -11.53 -6.75 -13.60
C THR A 281 -11.46 -5.29 -14.01
N ALA A 282 -11.44 -4.35 -13.07
CA ALA A 282 -11.30 -2.91 -13.30
C ALA A 282 -9.85 -2.52 -13.76
N PRO A 283 -9.64 -1.28 -14.25
CA PRO A 283 -10.67 -0.31 -14.63
C PRO A 283 -11.37 -0.68 -15.94
N TYR A 284 -12.61 -0.19 -16.13
CA TYR A 284 -13.41 -0.46 -17.33
C TYR A 284 -13.26 0.69 -18.31
N ASP A 285 -12.22 0.64 -19.14
CA ASP A 285 -11.90 1.63 -20.15
C ASP A 285 -11.22 0.98 -21.39
N GLU A 286 -10.97 1.76 -22.41
CA GLU A 286 -10.36 1.31 -23.67
C GLU A 286 -8.90 0.86 -23.47
N GLU A 287 -8.13 1.53 -22.61
CA GLU A 287 -6.73 1.21 -22.34
C GLU A 287 -6.58 -0.18 -21.72
N HIS A 288 -7.59 -0.63 -20.97
CA HIS A 288 -7.63 -1.94 -20.32
C HIS A 288 -8.42 -2.98 -21.13
N GLY A 289 -8.66 -2.71 -22.43
CA GLY A 289 -9.22 -3.66 -23.38
C GLY A 289 -10.74 -3.80 -23.34
N TYR A 290 -11.48 -2.87 -22.72
CA TYR A 290 -12.93 -2.86 -22.74
C TYR A 290 -13.47 -2.00 -23.87
N VAL A 291 -14.64 -2.38 -24.36
CA VAL A 291 -15.38 -1.66 -25.40
C VAL A 291 -16.75 -1.21 -24.89
N GLN A 292 -17.36 -0.24 -25.56
CA GLN A 292 -18.72 0.17 -25.24
C GLN A 292 -19.73 -0.92 -25.67
N ALA A 293 -20.58 -1.31 -24.74
CA ALA A 293 -21.64 -2.28 -24.95
C ALA A 293 -22.78 -2.04 -23.96
N GLY A 294 -23.95 -2.60 -24.26
CA GLY A 294 -25.16 -2.39 -23.49
C GLY A 294 -25.03 -2.82 -22.03
N SER A 295 -25.33 -1.91 -21.13
CA SER A 295 -25.52 -2.11 -19.70
C SER A 295 -26.85 -1.52 -19.22
N TYR A 296 -27.31 -2.02 -18.07
CA TYR A 296 -28.53 -1.49 -17.44
C TYR A 296 -28.20 -0.31 -16.53
N GLU A 297 -28.70 0.87 -16.87
CA GLU A 297 -28.56 2.06 -16.05
C GLU A 297 -29.92 2.77 -15.93
N ASN A 298 -30.37 3.02 -14.68
CA ASN A 298 -31.64 3.70 -14.36
C ASN A 298 -32.87 3.13 -15.09
N GLY A 299 -32.92 1.82 -15.34
CA GLY A 299 -34.04 1.15 -16.01
C GLY A 299 -34.01 1.21 -17.55
N GLN A 300 -32.91 1.66 -18.12
CA GLN A 300 -32.66 1.73 -19.54
C GLN A 300 -31.38 0.98 -19.91
N VAL A 301 -31.28 0.57 -21.18
CA VAL A 301 -30.04 0.04 -21.74
C VAL A 301 -29.25 1.20 -22.33
N VAL A 302 -28.04 1.37 -21.84
CA VAL A 302 -27.07 2.38 -22.29
C VAL A 302 -25.75 1.72 -22.63
N ASP A 303 -25.03 2.24 -23.60
CA ASP A 303 -23.70 1.73 -23.92
C ASP A 303 -22.65 2.33 -23.00
N THR A 304 -21.95 1.47 -22.26
CA THR A 304 -20.86 1.84 -21.36
C THR A 304 -19.65 0.94 -21.59
N TYR A 305 -18.45 1.42 -21.27
CA TYR A 305 -17.27 0.56 -21.25
C TYR A 305 -17.45 -0.56 -20.22
N GLY A 306 -17.09 -1.78 -20.62
CA GLY A 306 -17.29 -2.97 -19.77
C GLY A 306 -18.74 -3.47 -19.72
N GLY A 307 -19.64 -2.98 -20.60
CA GLY A 307 -21.01 -3.52 -20.69
C GLY A 307 -21.00 -5.03 -20.84
N GLY A 308 -21.67 -5.74 -19.90
CA GLY A 308 -21.67 -7.20 -19.80
C GLY A 308 -20.87 -7.77 -18.63
N ILE A 309 -19.96 -7.03 -18.00
CA ILE A 309 -19.08 -7.55 -16.93
C ILE A 309 -19.84 -8.19 -15.75
N CYS A 310 -21.04 -7.73 -15.46
CA CYS A 310 -21.91 -8.35 -14.46
C CYS A 310 -22.26 -9.81 -14.76
N GLN A 311 -22.23 -10.26 -16.03
CA GLN A 311 -22.42 -11.66 -16.35
C GLN A 311 -21.19 -12.49 -15.98
N VAL A 312 -19.97 -11.95 -16.13
CA VAL A 312 -18.72 -12.58 -15.67
C VAL A 312 -18.78 -12.78 -14.16
N SER A 313 -19.10 -11.72 -13.42
CA SER A 313 -19.29 -11.77 -11.96
C SER A 313 -20.36 -12.78 -11.55
N THR A 314 -21.51 -12.79 -12.22
CA THR A 314 -22.62 -13.70 -11.93
C THR A 314 -22.26 -15.16 -12.20
N THR A 315 -21.56 -15.44 -13.29
CA THR A 315 -21.15 -16.82 -13.62
C THR A 315 -20.15 -17.33 -12.60
N LEU A 316 -19.15 -16.50 -12.23
CA LEU A 316 -18.22 -16.85 -11.17
C LEU A 316 -18.90 -17.01 -9.80
N TYR A 317 -19.87 -16.14 -9.47
CA TYR A 317 -20.65 -16.25 -8.24
C TYR A 317 -21.34 -17.63 -8.11
N ASN A 318 -21.91 -18.13 -9.19
CA ASN A 318 -22.53 -19.46 -9.17
C ASN A 318 -21.49 -20.58 -9.01
N ALA A 319 -20.34 -20.51 -9.67
CA ALA A 319 -19.24 -21.44 -9.44
C ALA A 319 -18.78 -21.44 -7.98
N VAL A 320 -18.67 -20.25 -7.37
CA VAL A 320 -18.35 -20.06 -5.94
C VAL A 320 -19.40 -20.69 -5.04
N LEU A 321 -20.71 -20.53 -5.37
CA LEU A 321 -21.79 -21.18 -4.62
C LEU A 321 -21.71 -22.71 -4.66
N PHE A 322 -21.46 -23.30 -5.84
CA PHE A 322 -21.32 -24.75 -5.99
C PHE A 322 -20.03 -25.29 -5.33
N SER A 323 -19.01 -24.46 -5.23
CA SER A 323 -17.77 -24.76 -4.51
C SER A 323 -17.89 -24.57 -2.99
N GLU A 324 -19.02 -24.10 -2.48
CA GLU A 324 -19.26 -23.79 -1.06
C GLU A 324 -18.23 -22.81 -0.47
N LEU A 325 -17.68 -21.92 -1.30
CA LEU A 325 -16.81 -20.85 -0.84
C LEU A 325 -17.62 -19.78 -0.10
N LYS A 326 -16.96 -19.08 0.80
CA LYS A 326 -17.62 -18.04 1.61
C LYS A 326 -17.86 -16.78 0.81
N VAL A 327 -19.11 -16.44 0.54
CA VAL A 327 -19.50 -15.14 -0.04
C VAL A 327 -19.39 -14.06 1.03
N VAL A 328 -18.57 -13.03 0.77
CA VAL A 328 -18.33 -11.89 1.68
C VAL A 328 -19.22 -10.71 1.31
N LYS A 329 -19.32 -10.41 0.00
CA LYS A 329 -20.19 -9.35 -0.53
C LYS A 329 -20.85 -9.83 -1.81
N ARG A 330 -22.14 -9.55 -1.95
CA ARG A 330 -22.88 -9.77 -3.17
C ARG A 330 -24.06 -8.80 -3.25
N TYR A 331 -24.33 -8.25 -4.39
CA TYR A 331 -25.46 -7.36 -4.66
C TYR A 331 -26.28 -7.87 -5.83
N PRO A 332 -27.63 -7.82 -5.77
CA PRO A 332 -28.47 -8.11 -6.91
C PRO A 332 -28.43 -6.95 -7.92
N HIS A 333 -28.78 -7.25 -9.16
CA HIS A 333 -29.13 -6.22 -10.13
C HIS A 333 -30.39 -5.45 -9.68
N SER A 334 -30.58 -4.27 -10.21
CA SER A 334 -31.80 -3.50 -9.98
C SER A 334 -33.03 -4.08 -10.69
N MET A 335 -32.79 -4.83 -11.78
CA MET A 335 -33.82 -5.51 -12.60
C MET A 335 -33.39 -6.95 -12.85
N LEU A 336 -34.37 -7.81 -13.22
CA LEU A 336 -34.12 -9.20 -13.55
C LEU A 336 -33.18 -9.31 -14.75
N VAL A 337 -32.20 -10.20 -14.66
CA VAL A 337 -31.35 -10.63 -15.77
C VAL A 337 -31.87 -11.95 -16.34
N SER A 338 -31.57 -12.23 -17.60
CA SER A 338 -32.13 -13.40 -18.31
C SER A 338 -31.21 -14.64 -18.28
N TYR A 339 -29.93 -14.47 -17.95
CA TYR A 339 -28.92 -15.52 -18.07
C TYR A 339 -28.79 -16.40 -16.82
N VAL A 340 -29.48 -16.06 -15.72
CA VAL A 340 -29.58 -16.89 -14.49
C VAL A 340 -30.97 -16.76 -13.88
N PRO A 341 -31.43 -17.75 -13.09
CA PRO A 341 -32.62 -17.62 -12.27
C PRO A 341 -32.51 -16.43 -11.29
N PRO A 342 -33.63 -15.82 -10.87
CA PRO A 342 -33.63 -14.73 -9.89
C PRO A 342 -32.88 -15.09 -8.62
N SER A 343 -32.22 -14.09 -8.01
CA SER A 343 -31.40 -14.22 -6.77
C SER A 343 -30.10 -15.01 -6.93
N ARG A 344 -29.79 -15.47 -8.16
CA ARG A 344 -28.51 -16.12 -8.51
C ARG A 344 -27.55 -15.18 -9.27
N ASP A 345 -27.86 -13.92 -9.35
CA ASP A 345 -27.05 -12.88 -9.98
C ASP A 345 -26.12 -12.19 -8.96
N ALA A 346 -25.03 -11.61 -9.45
CA ALA A 346 -24.09 -10.78 -8.68
C ALA A 346 -23.70 -9.56 -9.54
N ALA A 347 -24.21 -8.39 -9.18
CA ALA A 347 -23.97 -7.14 -9.90
C ALA A 347 -22.69 -6.45 -9.43
N ILE A 348 -21.98 -5.85 -10.40
CA ILE A 348 -20.84 -4.95 -10.17
C ILE A 348 -21.24 -3.57 -10.71
N ALA A 349 -20.97 -2.50 -9.93
CA ALA A 349 -21.25 -1.12 -10.36
C ALA A 349 -20.30 -0.15 -9.62
N GLY A 350 -19.21 0.22 -10.27
CA GLY A 350 -18.19 1.10 -9.72
C GLY A 350 -17.83 0.70 -8.29
N ASP A 351 -17.61 1.68 -7.40
CA ASP A 351 -17.29 1.44 -5.99
C ASP A 351 -18.49 1.04 -5.11
N THR A 352 -19.71 0.96 -5.70
CA THR A 352 -20.94 0.79 -4.90
C THR A 352 -21.40 -0.66 -4.81
N LYS A 353 -21.15 -1.47 -5.83
CA LYS A 353 -21.53 -2.88 -5.87
C LYS A 353 -20.35 -3.72 -6.32
N ASP A 354 -20.04 -4.74 -5.54
CA ASP A 354 -18.96 -5.68 -5.81
C ASP A 354 -19.38 -7.10 -5.44
N PHE A 355 -18.71 -8.07 -6.06
CA PHE A 355 -18.77 -9.47 -5.65
C PHE A 355 -17.43 -9.85 -5.03
N VAL A 356 -17.46 -10.17 -3.73
CA VAL A 356 -16.28 -10.58 -2.96
C VAL A 356 -16.55 -11.93 -2.32
N PHE A 357 -15.62 -12.86 -2.48
CA PHE A 357 -15.63 -14.16 -1.82
C PHE A 357 -14.28 -14.46 -1.17
N GLU A 358 -14.26 -15.40 -0.24
CA GLU A 358 -13.09 -15.83 0.54
C GLU A 358 -12.88 -17.33 0.33
N ASN A 359 -11.62 -17.73 0.17
CA ASN A 359 -11.27 -19.14 0.25
C ASN A 359 -11.30 -19.60 1.70
N ASN A 360 -12.35 -20.30 2.07
CA ASN A 360 -12.55 -20.88 3.41
C ASN A 360 -12.06 -22.33 3.53
N TYR A 361 -11.39 -22.86 2.52
CA TYR A 361 -10.68 -24.14 2.60
C TYR A 361 -9.31 -23.96 3.25
N ASP A 362 -8.74 -25.04 3.79
CA ASP A 362 -7.39 -25.06 4.37
C ASP A 362 -6.28 -25.19 3.30
N THR A 363 -6.66 -25.29 2.03
CA THR A 363 -5.76 -25.42 0.88
C THR A 363 -6.07 -24.36 -0.18
N PRO A 364 -5.11 -23.99 -1.04
CA PRO A 364 -5.37 -23.06 -2.13
C PRO A 364 -6.44 -23.58 -3.10
N ILE A 365 -7.11 -22.65 -3.74
CA ILE A 365 -8.01 -22.89 -4.88
C ILE A 365 -7.50 -22.19 -6.12
N TYR A 366 -7.90 -22.69 -7.28
CA TYR A 366 -7.56 -22.13 -8.59
C TYR A 366 -8.84 -21.84 -9.38
N ILE A 367 -8.93 -20.61 -9.89
CA ILE A 367 -10.04 -20.17 -10.71
C ILE A 367 -9.68 -20.42 -12.18
N PHE A 368 -10.40 -21.29 -12.84
CA PHE A 368 -10.37 -21.47 -14.28
C PHE A 368 -11.56 -20.76 -14.91
N GLY A 369 -11.31 -19.96 -15.95
CA GLY A 369 -12.36 -19.28 -16.71
C GLY A 369 -12.06 -19.30 -18.20
N GLU A 370 -13.08 -19.56 -19.00
CA GLU A 370 -13.01 -19.53 -20.47
C GLU A 370 -14.35 -19.17 -21.09
N ILE A 371 -14.34 -18.74 -22.34
CA ILE A 371 -15.50 -18.84 -23.23
C ILE A 371 -15.16 -19.97 -24.18
N ASP A 372 -15.92 -21.06 -24.12
CA ASP A 372 -15.64 -22.28 -24.85
C ASP A 372 -16.11 -22.22 -26.33
N ASP A 373 -15.87 -23.31 -27.07
CA ASP A 373 -16.24 -23.43 -28.48
C ASP A 373 -17.78 -23.42 -28.74
N ASP A 374 -18.57 -23.77 -27.70
CA ASP A 374 -20.03 -23.68 -27.70
C ASP A 374 -20.55 -22.31 -27.28
N ASN A 375 -19.64 -21.32 -27.16
CA ASN A 375 -19.92 -19.95 -26.76
C ASN A 375 -20.48 -19.82 -25.33
N GLN A 376 -20.12 -20.77 -24.44
CA GLN A 376 -20.47 -20.69 -23.04
C GLN A 376 -19.34 -19.99 -22.26
N LEU A 377 -19.71 -18.94 -21.52
CA LEU A 377 -18.84 -18.35 -20.50
C LEU A 377 -18.86 -19.29 -19.29
N CYS A 378 -17.72 -19.94 -19.03
CA CYS A 378 -17.57 -20.95 -18.00
C CYS A 378 -16.60 -20.48 -16.93
N PHE A 379 -16.95 -20.76 -15.67
CA PHE A 379 -15.99 -20.77 -14.55
C PHE A 379 -16.03 -22.11 -13.85
N ALA A 380 -14.85 -22.64 -13.53
CA ALA A 380 -14.65 -23.80 -12.66
C ALA A 380 -13.63 -23.47 -11.58
N ILE A 381 -13.92 -23.87 -10.36
CA ILE A 381 -13.04 -23.70 -9.22
C ILE A 381 -12.44 -25.07 -8.88
N TYR A 382 -11.13 -25.15 -8.95
CA TYR A 382 -10.37 -26.33 -8.60
C TYR A 382 -9.73 -26.18 -7.21
N GLY A 383 -9.62 -27.27 -6.48
CA GLY A 383 -9.02 -27.29 -5.15
C GLY A 383 -8.84 -28.72 -4.67
N LYS A 384 -8.79 -28.89 -3.36
CA LYS A 384 -8.81 -30.20 -2.71
C LYS A 384 -10.22 -30.50 -2.21
N GLU A 385 -10.87 -31.51 -2.79
CA GLU A 385 -12.19 -31.92 -2.34
C GLU A 385 -12.13 -32.57 -0.95
N THR A 386 -12.80 -31.96 -0.01
CA THR A 386 -12.88 -32.43 1.39
C THR A 386 -14.30 -32.76 1.83
N ARG A 387 -15.29 -32.45 0.96
CA ARG A 387 -16.70 -32.75 1.24
C ARG A 387 -17.01 -34.23 1.05
N ASP A 388 -18.05 -34.70 1.70
CA ASP A 388 -18.52 -36.09 1.54
C ASP A 388 -18.90 -36.34 0.07
N LYS A 389 -18.48 -37.48 -0.49
CA LYS A 389 -18.74 -37.87 -1.89
C LYS A 389 -20.23 -38.00 -2.25
N THR A 390 -21.08 -38.19 -1.24
CA THR A 390 -22.54 -38.29 -1.42
C THR A 390 -23.24 -36.94 -1.30
N ARG A 391 -22.46 -35.86 -0.98
CA ARG A 391 -22.97 -34.52 -0.81
C ARG A 391 -23.38 -33.95 -2.17
N LYS A 392 -24.62 -33.51 -2.25
CA LYS A 392 -25.17 -32.81 -3.43
C LYS A 392 -25.80 -31.51 -2.98
N ILE A 393 -25.54 -30.42 -3.74
CA ILE A 393 -26.07 -29.08 -3.45
C ILE A 393 -26.97 -28.67 -4.58
N GLU A 394 -28.13 -28.14 -4.26
CA GLU A 394 -29.08 -27.55 -5.18
C GLU A 394 -29.43 -26.13 -4.72
N PHE A 395 -29.78 -25.27 -5.69
CA PHE A 395 -30.23 -23.91 -5.42
C PHE A 395 -31.60 -23.71 -6.01
N GLU A 396 -32.53 -23.21 -5.17
CA GLU A 396 -33.90 -22.94 -5.54
C GLU A 396 -34.25 -21.46 -5.30
N SER A 397 -34.75 -20.78 -6.36
CA SER A 397 -35.24 -19.40 -6.26
C SER A 397 -36.72 -19.43 -5.95
N GLU A 398 -37.12 -18.92 -4.77
CA GLU A 398 -38.52 -18.79 -4.35
C GLU A 398 -38.99 -17.34 -4.55
N GLU A 399 -40.00 -17.14 -5.39
CA GLU A 399 -40.63 -15.83 -5.54
C GLU A 399 -41.54 -15.54 -4.36
N VAL A 400 -41.23 -14.47 -3.60
CA VAL A 400 -41.99 -14.05 -2.42
C VAL A 400 -43.11 -13.07 -2.82
N SER A 401 -42.81 -12.16 -3.72
CA SER A 401 -43.79 -11.21 -4.25
C SER A 401 -43.48 -10.85 -5.71
N THR A 402 -44.50 -10.42 -6.42
CA THR A 402 -44.40 -9.98 -7.81
C THR A 402 -45.20 -8.69 -8.00
N GLU A 403 -44.62 -7.70 -8.65
CA GLU A 403 -45.22 -6.43 -8.98
C GLU A 403 -45.24 -6.24 -10.50
N GLU A 404 -46.46 -6.28 -11.08
CA GLU A 404 -46.64 -6.15 -12.56
C GLU A 404 -46.38 -4.72 -13.02
N PRO A 405 -45.71 -4.52 -14.18
CA PRO A 405 -45.47 -3.21 -14.74
C PRO A 405 -46.73 -2.58 -15.33
N GLY A 406 -46.85 -1.28 -15.20
CA GLY A 406 -47.86 -0.46 -15.87
C GLY A 406 -47.38 0.06 -17.24
N VAL A 407 -48.14 1.02 -17.73
CA VAL A 407 -47.78 1.81 -18.93
C VAL A 407 -47.75 3.28 -18.54
N LYS A 408 -46.66 3.97 -18.86
CA LYS A 408 -46.44 5.39 -18.64
C LYS A 408 -46.30 6.11 -19.98
N TYR A 409 -47.04 7.20 -20.14
CA TYR A 409 -46.99 8.06 -21.33
C TYR A 409 -46.16 9.30 -21.02
N LYS A 410 -45.29 9.73 -21.96
CA LYS A 410 -44.43 10.88 -21.83
C LYS A 410 -44.51 11.74 -23.10
N ALA A 411 -44.77 13.05 -22.95
CA ALA A 411 -44.74 13.96 -24.07
C ALA A 411 -43.29 14.14 -24.56
N ASP A 412 -43.11 14.06 -25.88
CA ASP A 412 -41.80 14.16 -26.53
C ASP A 412 -41.84 15.26 -27.59
N ALA A 413 -40.95 16.28 -27.42
CA ALA A 413 -40.86 17.43 -28.31
C ALA A 413 -40.05 17.14 -29.60
N GLU A 414 -39.36 16.01 -29.66
CA GLU A 414 -38.56 15.61 -30.81
C GLU A 414 -39.36 14.72 -31.80
N LEU A 415 -40.40 14.03 -31.32
CA LEU A 415 -41.27 13.20 -32.14
C LEU A 415 -42.37 14.04 -32.81
N ALA A 416 -42.74 13.70 -34.04
CA ALA A 416 -43.82 14.37 -34.77
C ALA A 416 -45.15 14.27 -34.03
N LEU A 417 -46.01 15.27 -34.18
CA LEU A 417 -47.28 15.32 -33.47
C LEU A 417 -48.10 14.04 -33.66
N GLY A 418 -48.44 13.40 -32.52
CA GLY A 418 -49.23 12.17 -32.52
C GLY A 418 -48.46 10.89 -32.81
N GLU A 419 -47.18 10.95 -33.16
CA GLU A 419 -46.30 9.78 -33.24
C GLU A 419 -46.13 9.14 -31.86
N MET A 420 -46.16 7.82 -31.81
CA MET A 420 -45.99 7.08 -30.53
C MET A 420 -44.86 6.08 -30.66
N GLU A 421 -43.86 6.22 -29.80
CA GLU A 421 -42.70 5.35 -29.77
C GLU A 421 -42.49 4.72 -28.37
N VAL A 422 -42.09 3.44 -28.32
CA VAL A 422 -41.73 2.78 -27.08
C VAL A 422 -40.30 3.15 -26.72
N THR A 423 -40.13 4.00 -25.74
CA THR A 423 -38.81 4.49 -25.29
C THR A 423 -38.31 3.83 -23.99
N GLY A 424 -39.12 2.98 -23.34
CA GLY A 424 -38.74 2.19 -22.20
C GLY A 424 -39.47 0.86 -22.15
N SER A 425 -38.74 -0.23 -21.94
CA SER A 425 -39.29 -1.59 -21.82
C SER A 425 -39.90 -1.81 -20.42
N ALA A 426 -40.96 -2.63 -20.41
CA ALA A 426 -41.59 -3.07 -19.17
C ALA A 426 -40.73 -4.14 -18.47
N HIS A 427 -40.55 -4.03 -17.15
CA HIS A 427 -39.93 -5.04 -16.33
C HIS A 427 -40.76 -5.30 -15.08
N THR A 428 -41.02 -6.58 -14.78
CA THR A 428 -41.74 -7.02 -13.59
C THR A 428 -40.82 -6.90 -12.38
N GLY A 429 -41.30 -6.28 -11.32
CA GLY A 429 -40.65 -6.24 -10.02
C GLY A 429 -40.83 -7.56 -9.27
N LYS A 430 -39.82 -8.00 -8.54
CA LYS A 430 -39.88 -9.23 -7.74
C LYS A 430 -39.09 -9.13 -6.44
N GLU A 431 -39.59 -9.77 -5.42
CA GLU A 431 -38.80 -10.16 -4.23
C GLU A 431 -38.59 -11.67 -4.26
N VAL A 432 -37.34 -12.10 -4.09
CA VAL A 432 -36.95 -13.50 -4.28
C VAL A 432 -35.96 -13.91 -3.20
N LYS A 433 -36.18 -15.11 -2.63
CA LYS A 433 -35.24 -15.80 -1.75
C LYS A 433 -34.48 -16.87 -2.52
N LEU A 434 -33.18 -17.00 -2.24
CA LEU A 434 -32.39 -18.11 -2.75
C LEU A 434 -32.14 -19.12 -1.62
N TRP A 435 -32.65 -20.32 -1.83
CA TRP A 435 -32.43 -21.45 -0.92
C TRP A 435 -31.26 -22.27 -1.39
N LYS A 436 -30.38 -22.63 -0.48
CA LYS A 436 -29.37 -23.70 -0.64
C LYS A 436 -29.93 -24.96 0.02
N ILE A 437 -30.04 -26.03 -0.77
CA ILE A 437 -30.54 -27.33 -0.31
C ILE A 437 -29.39 -28.30 -0.40
N VAL A 438 -29.11 -28.96 0.71
CA VAL A 438 -28.01 -29.93 0.81
C VAL A 438 -28.57 -31.32 1.02
N TYR A 439 -28.08 -32.26 0.25
CA TYR A 439 -28.39 -33.67 0.36
C TYR A 439 -27.12 -34.48 0.72
N GLU A 440 -27.23 -35.44 1.61
CA GLU A 440 -26.20 -36.44 1.92
C GLU A 440 -26.82 -37.81 1.91
N ASN A 441 -26.17 -38.78 1.24
CA ASN A 441 -26.70 -40.14 1.04
C ASN A 441 -28.15 -40.13 0.44
N GLY A 442 -28.42 -39.15 -0.44
CA GLY A 442 -29.73 -38.98 -1.11
C GLY A 442 -30.82 -38.43 -0.20
N LYS A 443 -30.53 -38.01 1.02
CA LYS A 443 -31.49 -37.40 1.96
C LYS A 443 -31.17 -35.92 2.13
N GLN A 444 -32.19 -35.08 2.11
CA GLN A 444 -32.04 -33.65 2.42
C GLN A 444 -31.62 -33.49 3.90
N VAL A 445 -30.47 -32.85 4.14
CA VAL A 445 -29.94 -32.59 5.46
C VAL A 445 -30.09 -31.12 5.91
N SER A 446 -30.16 -30.19 4.93
CA SER A 446 -30.50 -28.79 5.22
C SER A 446 -31.24 -28.12 4.03
N LYS A 447 -31.96 -27.04 4.36
CA LYS A 447 -32.52 -26.07 3.39
C LYS A 447 -32.48 -24.69 4.06
N ASP A 448 -31.56 -23.86 3.58
CA ASP A 448 -31.23 -22.57 4.21
C ASP A 448 -31.35 -21.44 3.20
N VAL A 449 -31.93 -20.28 3.61
CA VAL A 449 -31.90 -19.07 2.80
C VAL A 449 -30.49 -18.48 2.86
N ILE A 450 -29.86 -18.36 1.70
CA ILE A 450 -28.49 -17.82 1.61
C ILE A 450 -28.44 -16.37 1.15
N ASN A 451 -29.46 -15.89 0.44
CA ASN A 451 -29.66 -14.47 0.16
C ASN A 451 -31.12 -14.14 -0.18
N GLU A 452 -31.42 -12.83 -0.15
CA GLU A 452 -32.68 -12.26 -0.60
C GLU A 452 -32.39 -11.16 -1.62
N SER A 453 -33.25 -11.00 -2.62
CA SER A 453 -33.07 -10.04 -3.70
C SER A 453 -34.35 -9.32 -4.02
N THR A 454 -34.28 -8.00 -4.19
CA THR A 454 -35.39 -7.16 -4.65
C THR A 454 -35.05 -6.60 -6.01
N TYR A 455 -35.90 -6.86 -6.99
CA TYR A 455 -35.83 -6.33 -8.34
C TYR A 455 -36.92 -5.31 -8.53
N SER A 456 -36.54 -4.11 -8.98
CA SER A 456 -37.46 -3.01 -9.20
C SER A 456 -38.29 -3.24 -10.45
N LYS A 457 -39.60 -2.94 -10.41
CA LYS A 457 -40.38 -2.86 -11.60
C LYS A 457 -40.02 -1.62 -12.42
N ALA A 458 -40.18 -1.70 -13.73
CA ALA A 458 -40.16 -0.56 -14.61
C ALA A 458 -41.40 -0.58 -15.53
N ASP A 459 -42.14 0.53 -15.58
CA ASP A 459 -43.31 0.65 -16.45
C ASP A 459 -42.88 0.81 -17.91
N LYS A 460 -43.64 0.23 -18.84
CA LYS A 460 -43.48 0.48 -20.26
C LYS A 460 -43.65 1.97 -20.54
N THR A 461 -42.59 2.65 -20.99
CA THR A 461 -42.68 4.07 -21.35
C THR A 461 -42.97 4.23 -22.83
N ILE A 462 -44.02 5.00 -23.13
CA ILE A 462 -44.40 5.36 -24.48
C ILE A 462 -44.26 6.87 -24.63
N SER A 463 -43.33 7.31 -25.47
CA SER A 463 -43.19 8.70 -25.88
C SER A 463 -44.29 9.05 -26.87
N VAL A 464 -44.96 10.18 -26.66
CA VAL A 464 -46.02 10.72 -27.54
C VAL A 464 -45.56 12.04 -28.11
N GLY A 465 -45.43 12.12 -29.41
CA GLY A 465 -44.92 13.27 -30.13
C GLY A 465 -45.78 14.52 -30.00
N ILE A 466 -45.13 15.64 -29.71
CA ILE A 466 -45.74 16.98 -29.61
C ILE A 466 -45.05 18.02 -30.54
N LYS A 467 -44.16 17.56 -31.43
CA LYS A 467 -43.43 18.43 -32.33
C LYS A 467 -44.35 18.91 -33.47
N THR A 468 -44.75 20.19 -33.40
CA THR A 468 -45.60 20.85 -34.40
C THR A 468 -45.35 22.36 -34.34
N LYS A 469 -45.73 23.06 -35.45
CA LYS A 469 -45.76 24.53 -35.47
C LYS A 469 -47.01 25.12 -34.80
N ASN A 470 -48.05 24.28 -34.57
CA ASN A 470 -49.28 24.69 -33.92
C ASN A 470 -49.20 24.46 -32.41
N SER A 471 -48.92 25.50 -31.64
CA SER A 471 -48.78 25.45 -30.19
C SER A 471 -50.01 24.94 -29.44
N ASN A 472 -51.21 25.19 -29.99
CA ASN A 472 -52.47 24.73 -29.41
C ASN A 472 -52.63 23.22 -29.60
N ALA A 473 -52.29 22.68 -30.78
CA ALA A 473 -52.30 21.24 -31.05
C ALA A 473 -51.30 20.50 -30.10
N ALA A 474 -50.08 21.03 -29.96
CA ALA A 474 -49.10 20.50 -28.98
C ALA A 474 -49.61 20.50 -27.52
N ALA A 475 -50.28 21.59 -27.12
CA ALA A 475 -50.83 21.74 -25.78
C ALA A 475 -51.92 20.70 -25.46
N VAL A 476 -52.83 20.46 -26.40
CA VAL A 476 -53.92 19.48 -26.28
C VAL A 476 -53.34 18.08 -26.07
N VAL A 477 -52.37 17.66 -26.88
CA VAL A 477 -51.74 16.34 -26.72
C VAL A 477 -50.93 16.26 -25.40
N LYS A 478 -50.21 17.30 -25.04
CA LYS A 478 -49.43 17.36 -23.78
C LYS A 478 -50.30 17.26 -22.56
N GLU A 479 -51.46 17.93 -22.53
CA GLU A 479 -52.45 17.86 -21.46
C GLU A 479 -53.04 16.45 -21.35
N ALA A 480 -53.41 15.83 -22.48
CA ALA A 480 -53.92 14.46 -22.49
C ALA A 480 -52.90 13.45 -22.00
N VAL A 481 -51.62 13.59 -22.36
CA VAL A 481 -50.51 12.76 -21.87
C VAL A 481 -50.39 12.86 -20.34
N SER A 482 -50.62 14.02 -19.73
CA SER A 482 -50.61 14.19 -18.27
C SER A 482 -51.67 13.35 -17.53
N THR A 483 -52.75 12.98 -18.22
CA THR A 483 -53.80 12.13 -17.64
C THR A 483 -53.44 10.66 -17.55
N GLN A 484 -52.43 10.21 -18.26
CA GLN A 484 -51.98 8.81 -18.34
C GLN A 484 -53.07 7.85 -18.92
N ASP A 485 -54.10 8.39 -19.51
CA ASP A 485 -55.22 7.65 -20.10
C ASP A 485 -55.06 7.50 -21.60
N LYS A 486 -54.86 6.25 -22.06
CA LYS A 486 -54.64 5.93 -23.46
C LYS A 486 -55.72 6.43 -24.39
N ALA A 487 -57.03 6.32 -23.98
CA ALA A 487 -58.15 6.73 -24.80
C ALA A 487 -58.20 8.24 -24.99
N LYS A 488 -57.94 9.00 -23.90
CA LYS A 488 -57.83 10.47 -23.95
C LYS A 488 -56.66 10.94 -24.81
N ILE A 489 -55.53 10.27 -24.70
CA ILE A 489 -54.33 10.56 -25.51
C ILE A 489 -54.66 10.35 -27.00
N GLN A 490 -55.29 9.23 -27.35
CA GLN A 490 -55.69 8.96 -28.74
C GLN A 490 -56.69 9.94 -29.31
N ALA A 491 -57.69 10.33 -28.48
CA ALA A 491 -58.67 11.37 -28.86
C ALA A 491 -57.99 12.72 -29.08
N ALA A 492 -57.09 13.13 -28.19
CA ALA A 492 -56.31 14.37 -28.28
C ALA A 492 -55.39 14.40 -29.51
N ILE A 493 -54.78 13.29 -29.88
CA ILE A 493 -53.97 13.15 -31.10
C ILE A 493 -54.86 13.38 -32.34
N SER A 494 -56.06 12.79 -32.38
CA SER A 494 -57.01 12.99 -33.48
C SER A 494 -57.47 14.43 -33.59
N GLU A 495 -57.79 15.08 -32.46
CA GLU A 495 -58.16 16.49 -32.40
C GLU A 495 -57.02 17.40 -32.86
N ALA A 496 -55.81 17.20 -32.35
CA ALA A 496 -54.63 17.97 -32.72
C ALA A 496 -54.26 17.84 -34.21
N SER A 497 -54.41 16.64 -34.81
CA SER A 497 -54.21 16.43 -36.25
C SER A 497 -55.23 17.22 -37.10
N SER A 498 -56.47 17.35 -36.62
CA SER A 498 -57.51 18.18 -37.27
C SER A 498 -57.15 19.67 -37.19
N MET A 499 -56.56 20.14 -36.09
CA MET A 499 -56.09 21.53 -35.93
C MET A 499 -54.91 21.87 -36.85
N GLU A 500 -54.05 20.93 -37.18
CA GLU A 500 -52.97 21.12 -38.17
C GLU A 500 -53.53 21.28 -39.57
N SER A 501 -54.42 20.35 -39.98
CA SER A 501 -55.05 20.41 -41.30
C SER A 501 -55.84 21.69 -41.59
N SER A 502 -56.37 22.32 -40.50
CA SER A 502 -57.12 23.59 -40.57
C SER A 502 -56.22 24.83 -40.61
N SER A 503 -54.97 24.72 -40.22
CA SER A 503 -54.00 25.82 -40.24
C SER A 503 -53.16 25.90 -41.51
N GLU A 504 -53.24 24.89 -42.38
CA GLU A 504 -52.58 24.84 -43.67
C GLU A 504 -53.49 25.29 -44.83
N GLN A 505 -54.77 25.55 -44.56
CA GLN A 505 -55.73 26.17 -45.50
C GLN A 505 -55.84 27.68 -45.27
#